data_03d18695929e3af0413461ddf332cacc
#
_entry.id   03d18695929e3af0413461ddf332cacc
#
_cell.length_a   1.000
_cell.length_b   1.000
_cell.length_c   1.000
_cell.angle_alpha   90.00
_cell.angle_beta   90.00
_cell.angle_gamma   90.00
#
_symmetry.space_group_name_H-M   'P 1'
#
loop_
_entity.id
_entity.type
_entity.pdbx_description
1 polymer ?
#
loop_
_entity_poly.entity_id
_entity_poly.type
_entity_poly.pdbx_seq_one_letter_code
_entity_poly.pdbx_strand_id
1 'polypeptide(L)'
;KVGAVWPDGYLNLAESIGLTNGISAKAGDSLTRAQAAQLFVNALSCKTGDGKDYYTTLGSESKQDTVLLAVNTETDDGSAMGAVRTSEGTYLPDAENVAPTALVGRRGVLVLNDQSEIVTFVPDDSTSVTISLLDSAEPSYLTAVGGERYTIAADTPIYTSSSSDGKSYSEGYGSLTAGSRLTLFTLRGKVTAIYAATAATAADADAVVVMDRVSSADFHRLTGGATGYTILKNQQTISLSQIQPYDVITYDSMSNTLLVSDLRLTCKYQNPSPSPKAPTSITLLGHTFPVLESAWNFTDQVSAGEQVSLLMTVDGQVAAILPATNETRSTALGFVTGETTAELFLPNGGVLELTGSASKLKNLNQVCFLSSSDENTLTASRLTAQRAPGDFDPSAMTVGGYKVAPGVRVYEQFREGAQVAVPLSSLDYGLIAQDQISAAHRNSSDIVDVIVLNNVTGDAYTYGWMSGHTTVTEEPIYDDEGNPEKNYRTSWSLENRNVLKFNERSGYGGKNGQFIGAVAGKNNMIISTVQLNEFQQVSPSDFFEREGRYYITLKGRTYAVADSVECYKTATESWFSQETGMDRLQACLAFSSKLTVYIDPVGD
;
A
#
# COMPACT_ATOMS: atom_id res chain seq x y z
N LYS A 1 -8.06 -20.38 34.78
CA LYS A 1 -7.36 -20.50 36.07
C LYS A 1 -5.88 -20.40 35.76
N VAL A 2 -5.20 -19.42 36.33
CA VAL A 2 -3.75 -19.29 36.28
C VAL A 2 -3.14 -20.51 36.98
N GLY A 3 -2.17 -21.18 36.37
CA GLY A 3 -1.52 -22.34 36.96
C GLY A 3 -0.81 -21.99 38.27
N ALA A 4 -0.47 -23.01 39.06
CA ALA A 4 0.08 -22.85 40.41
C ALA A 4 1.55 -22.33 40.45
N VAL A 5 2.22 -22.20 39.31
CA VAL A 5 3.64 -21.82 39.22
C VAL A 5 3.77 -20.35 38.84
N TRP A 6 4.30 -19.56 39.76
CA TRP A 6 4.68 -18.18 39.51
C TRP A 6 6.13 -18.12 38.95
N PRO A 7 6.43 -17.32 37.88
CA PRO A 7 5.54 -16.44 37.11
C PRO A 7 4.88 -17.10 35.88
N ASP A 8 5.26 -18.32 35.52
CA ASP A 8 4.98 -18.96 34.23
C ASP A 8 3.47 -19.05 33.92
N GLY A 9 2.65 -19.35 34.92
CA GLY A 9 1.20 -19.42 34.72
C GLY A 9 0.58 -18.09 34.29
N TYR A 10 1.11 -16.98 34.77
CA TYR A 10 0.64 -15.63 34.40
C TYR A 10 1.15 -15.23 33.01
N LEU A 11 2.41 -15.56 32.68
CA LEU A 11 3.00 -15.26 31.38
C LEU A 11 2.30 -16.06 30.27
N ASN A 12 2.05 -17.34 30.49
CA ASN A 12 1.29 -18.18 29.54
C ASN A 12 -0.15 -17.68 29.35
N LEU A 13 -0.79 -17.20 30.41
CA LEU A 13 -2.12 -16.58 30.29
C LEU A 13 -2.03 -15.27 29.48
N ALA A 14 -1.06 -14.40 29.80
CA ALA A 14 -0.85 -13.14 29.10
C ALA A 14 -0.61 -13.35 27.60
N GLU A 15 0.18 -14.35 27.23
CA GLU A 15 0.40 -14.75 25.85
C GLU A 15 -0.88 -15.27 25.20
N SER A 16 -1.59 -16.19 25.87
CA SER A 16 -2.81 -16.80 25.34
C SER A 16 -3.96 -15.83 25.09
N ILE A 17 -4.00 -14.67 25.79
CA ILE A 17 -5.00 -13.62 25.60
C ILE A 17 -4.48 -12.46 24.72
N GLY A 18 -3.28 -12.58 24.15
CA GLY A 18 -2.68 -11.55 23.29
C GLY A 18 -2.09 -10.35 24.03
N LEU A 19 -2.03 -10.36 25.36
CA LEU A 19 -1.52 -9.22 26.15
C LEU A 19 -0.04 -8.91 25.83
N THR A 20 0.75 -9.92 25.50
CA THR A 20 2.18 -9.79 25.19
C THR A 20 2.50 -9.68 23.70
N ASN A 21 1.50 -9.52 22.84
CA ASN A 21 1.70 -9.38 21.41
C ASN A 21 2.66 -8.21 21.08
N GLY A 22 3.66 -8.47 20.23
CA GLY A 22 4.68 -7.49 19.85
C GLY A 22 5.71 -7.16 20.94
N ILE A 23 5.74 -7.92 22.05
CA ILE A 23 6.68 -7.68 23.16
C ILE A 23 7.67 -8.85 23.28
N SER A 24 8.92 -8.58 22.99
CA SER A 24 10.02 -9.55 23.12
C SER A 24 10.77 -9.39 24.47
N ALA A 25 10.08 -9.63 25.59
CA ALA A 25 10.68 -9.64 26.91
C ALA A 25 10.52 -11.01 27.58
N LYS A 26 11.53 -11.45 28.31
CA LYS A 26 11.52 -12.70 29.09
C LYS A 26 11.14 -12.43 30.54
N ALA A 27 10.74 -13.48 31.26
CA ALA A 27 10.50 -13.40 32.69
C ALA A 27 11.74 -12.86 33.42
N GLY A 28 11.58 -11.78 34.18
CA GLY A 28 12.66 -11.12 34.91
C GLY A 28 13.33 -9.96 34.17
N ASP A 29 13.04 -9.73 32.91
CA ASP A 29 13.55 -8.58 32.17
C ASP A 29 12.84 -7.29 32.62
N SER A 30 13.57 -6.18 32.59
CA SER A 30 12.97 -4.85 32.77
C SER A 30 12.31 -4.40 31.47
N LEU A 31 11.05 -4.02 31.55
CA LEU A 31 10.34 -3.48 30.40
C LEU A 31 10.80 -2.06 30.07
N THR A 32 10.96 -1.78 28.79
CA THR A 32 11.09 -0.40 28.29
C THR A 32 9.76 0.33 28.38
N ARG A 33 9.79 1.68 28.33
CA ARG A 33 8.55 2.48 28.29
C ARG A 33 7.68 2.14 27.08
N ALA A 34 8.29 1.85 25.92
CA ALA A 34 7.58 1.44 24.72
C ALA A 34 6.88 0.07 24.90
N GLN A 35 7.56 -0.91 25.49
CA GLN A 35 6.97 -2.22 25.80
C GLN A 35 5.83 -2.12 26.83
N ALA A 36 5.99 -1.25 27.84
CA ALA A 36 4.91 -1.01 28.80
C ALA A 36 3.69 -0.35 28.12
N ALA A 37 3.91 0.63 27.25
CA ALA A 37 2.84 1.24 26.46
C ALA A 37 2.14 0.20 25.55
N GLN A 38 2.91 -0.68 24.91
CA GLN A 38 2.35 -1.76 24.09
C GLN A 38 1.49 -2.72 24.92
N LEU A 39 1.89 -3.07 26.16
CA LEU A 39 1.06 -3.87 27.07
C LEU A 39 -0.29 -3.20 27.35
N PHE A 40 -0.30 -1.88 27.59
CA PHE A 40 -1.55 -1.15 27.83
C PHE A 40 -2.45 -1.14 26.59
N VAL A 41 -1.88 -0.94 25.41
CA VAL A 41 -2.64 -1.01 24.14
C VAL A 41 -3.22 -2.41 23.94
N ASN A 42 -2.42 -3.46 24.11
CA ASN A 42 -2.88 -4.84 23.99
C ASN A 42 -3.97 -5.16 25.02
N ALA A 43 -3.85 -4.65 26.24
CA ALA A 43 -4.85 -4.87 27.30
C ALA A 43 -6.24 -4.38 26.92
N LEU A 44 -6.34 -3.29 26.14
CA LEU A 44 -7.64 -2.75 25.69
C LEU A 44 -8.45 -3.79 24.91
N SER A 45 -7.78 -4.60 24.10
CA SER A 45 -8.40 -5.65 23.29
C SER A 45 -8.50 -7.01 24.00
N CYS A 46 -7.96 -7.15 25.21
CA CYS A 46 -8.09 -8.40 25.98
C CYS A 46 -9.49 -8.60 26.55
N LYS A 47 -9.87 -9.87 26.72
CA LYS A 47 -11.14 -10.22 27.38
C LYS A 47 -10.97 -10.28 28.90
N THR A 48 -11.93 -9.72 29.61
CA THR A 48 -12.08 -9.86 31.06
C THR A 48 -12.53 -11.27 31.43
N GLY A 49 -12.51 -11.62 32.71
CA GLY A 49 -12.89 -12.95 33.19
C GLY A 49 -14.34 -13.34 32.92
N ASP A 50 -15.23 -12.39 32.66
CA ASP A 50 -16.63 -12.57 32.25
C ASP A 50 -16.82 -12.52 30.72
N GLY A 51 -15.70 -12.45 29.94
CA GLY A 51 -15.69 -12.54 28.48
C GLY A 51 -15.95 -11.24 27.74
N LYS A 52 -16.05 -10.09 28.45
CA LYS A 52 -16.19 -8.76 27.83
C LYS A 52 -14.84 -8.19 27.44
N ASP A 53 -14.82 -7.31 26.47
CA ASP A 53 -13.61 -6.56 26.12
C ASP A 53 -13.22 -5.61 27.27
N TYR A 54 -11.94 -5.56 27.64
CA TYR A 54 -11.47 -4.77 28.78
C TYR A 54 -11.81 -3.29 28.63
N TYR A 55 -11.73 -2.73 27.40
CA TYR A 55 -12.08 -1.32 27.18
C TYR A 55 -13.49 -0.97 27.64
N THR A 56 -14.43 -1.92 27.62
CA THR A 56 -15.82 -1.70 28.08
C THR A 56 -15.92 -1.46 29.59
N THR A 57 -14.85 -1.72 30.33
CA THR A 57 -14.77 -1.46 31.78
C THR A 57 -14.25 -0.07 32.12
N LEU A 58 -13.74 0.67 31.12
CA LEU A 58 -13.12 1.99 31.31
C LEU A 58 -14.15 3.13 31.31
N GLY A 59 -15.32 2.91 30.73
CA GLY A 59 -16.40 3.88 30.66
C GLY A 59 -17.76 3.25 30.89
N SER A 60 -18.81 4.06 30.81
CA SER A 60 -20.20 3.65 30.99
C SER A 60 -20.88 3.29 29.68
N GLU A 61 -20.41 3.84 28.57
CA GLU A 61 -20.94 3.60 27.21
C GLU A 61 -19.80 3.32 26.24
N SER A 62 -20.04 2.43 25.26
CA SER A 62 -19.14 2.21 24.14
C SER A 62 -19.90 2.22 22.81
N LYS A 63 -19.39 2.98 21.83
CA LYS A 63 -19.94 3.07 20.47
C LYS A 63 -19.01 2.36 19.52
N GLN A 64 -19.54 1.31 18.90
CA GLN A 64 -18.81 0.48 17.94
C GLN A 64 -18.76 1.15 16.55
N ASP A 65 -17.81 0.72 15.72
CA ASP A 65 -17.69 1.19 14.32
C ASP A 65 -17.57 2.73 14.15
N THR A 66 -17.17 3.43 15.21
CA THR A 66 -17.04 4.89 15.22
C THR A 66 -15.84 5.31 14.39
N VAL A 67 -16.02 6.30 13.51
CA VAL A 67 -14.93 6.97 12.78
C VAL A 67 -14.58 8.26 13.50
N LEU A 68 -13.30 8.47 13.80
CA LEU A 68 -12.78 9.71 14.37
C LEU A 68 -12.58 10.72 13.24
N LEU A 69 -13.34 11.81 13.22
CA LEU A 69 -13.40 12.74 12.10
C LEU A 69 -12.53 13.98 12.26
N ALA A 70 -12.44 14.53 13.46
CA ALA A 70 -11.61 15.68 13.76
C ALA A 70 -11.34 15.79 15.27
N VAL A 71 -10.27 16.48 15.64
CA VAL A 71 -9.91 16.82 17.04
C VAL A 71 -9.74 18.32 17.18
N ASN A 72 -9.78 18.81 18.42
CA ASN A 72 -9.70 20.25 18.74
C ASN A 72 -10.74 21.10 18.00
N THR A 73 -11.93 20.55 17.80
CA THR A 73 -13.05 21.25 17.18
C THR A 73 -13.88 21.99 18.22
N GLU A 74 -14.79 22.82 17.73
CA GLU A 74 -15.87 23.36 18.52
C GLU A 74 -16.96 22.32 18.74
N THR A 75 -17.62 22.31 19.90
CA THR A 75 -18.81 21.48 20.16
C THR A 75 -19.93 21.87 19.19
N ASP A 76 -20.88 20.97 18.92
CA ASP A 76 -21.96 21.22 17.94
C ASP A 76 -22.87 22.40 18.31
N ASP A 77 -22.91 22.78 19.59
CA ASP A 77 -23.64 23.94 20.11
C ASP A 77 -22.77 25.21 20.22
N GLY A 78 -21.49 25.13 19.86
CA GLY A 78 -20.55 26.23 19.94
C GLY A 78 -20.14 26.64 21.38
N SER A 79 -20.44 25.80 22.37
CA SER A 79 -20.24 26.15 23.78
C SER A 79 -18.80 25.96 24.29
N ALA A 80 -18.01 25.11 23.64
CA ALA A 80 -16.65 24.80 24.05
C ALA A 80 -15.74 24.43 22.85
N MET A 81 -14.45 24.74 23.02
CA MET A 81 -13.37 24.32 22.12
C MET A 81 -12.66 23.09 22.69
N GLY A 82 -11.92 22.37 21.85
CA GLY A 82 -11.17 21.18 22.24
C GLY A 82 -11.97 19.88 22.15
N ALA A 83 -13.16 19.95 21.54
CA ALA A 83 -13.98 18.78 21.31
C ALA A 83 -13.39 17.87 20.21
N VAL A 84 -13.83 16.62 20.23
CA VAL A 84 -13.51 15.58 19.25
C VAL A 84 -14.78 15.24 18.49
N ARG A 85 -14.74 15.39 17.16
CA ARG A 85 -15.85 15.03 16.28
C ARG A 85 -15.69 13.60 15.78
N THR A 86 -16.76 12.84 15.86
CA THR A 86 -16.81 11.45 15.43
C THR A 86 -18.05 11.21 14.56
N SER A 87 -18.15 10.05 13.91
CA SER A 87 -19.36 9.63 13.19
C SER A 87 -20.59 9.41 14.11
N GLU A 88 -20.38 9.44 15.44
CA GLU A 88 -21.41 9.24 16.44
C GLU A 88 -21.79 10.54 17.20
N GLY A 89 -21.20 11.67 16.81
CA GLY A 89 -21.39 12.98 17.43
C GLY A 89 -20.08 13.64 17.85
N THR A 90 -20.19 14.79 18.50
CA THR A 90 -19.06 15.60 18.96
C THR A 90 -19.01 15.56 20.49
N TYR A 91 -17.86 15.20 21.05
CA TYR A 91 -17.69 14.94 22.49
C TYR A 91 -16.46 15.67 23.02
N LEU A 92 -16.49 16.10 24.28
CA LEU A 92 -15.31 16.58 24.97
C LEU A 92 -14.46 15.40 25.45
N PRO A 93 -13.14 15.51 25.46
CA PRO A 93 -12.28 14.49 26.07
C PRO A 93 -12.26 14.64 27.61
N ASP A 94 -12.28 13.51 28.34
CA ASP A 94 -12.16 13.46 29.80
C ASP A 94 -10.77 13.91 30.29
N ALA A 95 -9.74 13.67 29.47
CA ALA A 95 -8.36 14.07 29.75
C ALA A 95 -7.62 14.45 28.46
N GLU A 96 -6.44 15.06 28.62
CA GLU A 96 -5.57 15.36 27.49
C GLU A 96 -5.11 14.09 26.77
N ASN A 97 -5.09 14.11 25.44
CA ASN A 97 -4.59 13.03 24.56
C ASN A 97 -5.38 11.71 24.55
N VAL A 98 -6.63 11.69 25.01
CA VAL A 98 -7.48 10.48 24.93
C VAL A 98 -7.93 10.13 23.51
N ALA A 99 -7.95 11.10 22.61
CA ALA A 99 -8.18 10.91 21.17
C ALA A 99 -7.09 11.68 20.40
N PRO A 100 -5.89 11.12 20.26
CA PRO A 100 -4.79 11.81 19.61
C PRO A 100 -5.06 12.05 18.13
N THR A 101 -4.55 13.14 17.60
CA THR A 101 -4.68 13.56 16.21
C THR A 101 -4.27 12.47 15.21
N ALA A 102 -3.30 11.63 15.58
CA ALA A 102 -2.86 10.49 14.76
C ALA A 102 -3.95 9.44 14.48
N LEU A 103 -5.06 9.49 15.22
CA LEU A 103 -6.20 8.58 15.01
C LEU A 103 -7.32 9.19 14.16
N VAL A 104 -7.20 10.44 13.73
CA VAL A 104 -8.17 11.06 12.81
C VAL A 104 -8.19 10.26 11.49
N GLY A 105 -9.39 9.98 11.00
CA GLY A 105 -9.60 9.11 9.85
C GLY A 105 -9.47 7.62 10.16
N ARG A 106 -9.41 7.21 11.45
CA ARG A 106 -9.44 5.80 11.87
C ARG A 106 -10.84 5.39 12.32
N ARG A 107 -11.15 4.11 12.15
CA ARG A 107 -12.35 3.47 12.67
C ARG A 107 -12.00 2.70 13.95
N GLY A 108 -12.92 2.65 14.90
CA GLY A 108 -12.69 1.97 16.15
C GLY A 108 -13.88 2.00 17.10
N VAL A 109 -13.60 1.81 18.39
CA VAL A 109 -14.58 1.89 19.47
C VAL A 109 -14.35 3.16 20.27
N LEU A 110 -15.39 3.98 20.37
CA LEU A 110 -15.40 5.15 21.24
C LEU A 110 -15.94 4.75 22.61
N VAL A 111 -15.21 5.07 23.68
CA VAL A 111 -15.62 4.77 25.06
C VAL A 111 -15.87 6.10 25.79
N LEU A 112 -17.06 6.24 26.36
CA LEU A 112 -17.53 7.43 27.05
C LEU A 112 -17.74 7.17 28.54
N ASN A 113 -17.54 8.20 29.38
CA ASN A 113 -17.91 8.19 30.79
C ASN A 113 -19.39 8.59 31.02
N ASP A 114 -19.82 8.66 32.26
CA ASP A 114 -21.21 9.03 32.63
C ASP A 114 -21.58 10.48 32.27
N GLN A 115 -20.59 11.33 32.00
CA GLN A 115 -20.76 12.71 31.54
C GLN A 115 -20.77 12.83 30.01
N SER A 116 -20.73 11.71 29.28
CA SER A 116 -20.57 11.65 27.84
C SER A 116 -19.26 12.27 27.34
N GLU A 117 -18.19 12.20 28.13
CA GLU A 117 -16.84 12.62 27.73
C GLU A 117 -16.04 11.39 27.26
N ILE A 118 -15.11 11.61 26.33
CA ILE A 118 -14.29 10.53 25.78
C ILE A 118 -13.23 10.10 26.78
N VAL A 119 -13.32 8.84 27.21
CA VAL A 119 -12.30 8.17 28.04
C VAL A 119 -11.17 7.61 27.18
N THR A 120 -11.52 7.02 26.05
CA THR A 120 -10.54 6.49 25.07
C THR A 120 -11.20 6.21 23.73
N PHE A 121 -10.36 6.17 22.70
CA PHE A 121 -10.71 5.64 21.39
C PHE A 121 -9.79 4.44 21.07
N VAL A 122 -10.37 3.28 20.85
CA VAL A 122 -9.65 2.03 20.57
C VAL A 122 -9.76 1.74 19.07
N PRO A 123 -8.69 1.92 18.28
CA PRO A 123 -8.72 1.61 16.85
C PRO A 123 -9.06 0.14 16.61
N ASP A 124 -9.87 -0.13 15.60
CA ASP A 124 -10.17 -1.47 15.13
C ASP A 124 -9.31 -1.81 13.93
N ASP A 125 -8.33 -2.69 14.11
CA ASP A 125 -7.42 -3.16 13.07
C ASP A 125 -8.01 -4.31 12.24
N SER A 126 -9.18 -4.84 12.60
CA SER A 126 -9.90 -5.87 11.82
C SER A 126 -10.48 -5.30 10.51
N THR A 127 -10.64 -3.99 10.42
CA THR A 127 -11.08 -3.28 9.23
C THR A 127 -9.88 -2.85 8.40
N SER A 128 -9.79 -3.33 7.17
CA SER A 128 -8.76 -2.87 6.24
C SER A 128 -9.00 -1.40 5.87
N VAL A 129 -7.94 -0.61 5.90
CA VAL A 129 -7.96 0.81 5.55
C VAL A 129 -7.10 1.03 4.32
N THR A 130 -7.68 1.63 3.29
CA THR A 130 -6.95 2.06 2.10
C THR A 130 -7.01 3.57 1.99
N ILE A 131 -5.85 4.24 1.96
CA ILE A 131 -5.77 5.66 1.68
C ILE A 131 -5.48 5.82 0.19
N SER A 132 -6.31 6.58 -0.51
CA SER A 132 -6.21 6.77 -1.95
C SER A 132 -6.46 8.22 -2.35
N LEU A 133 -5.82 8.66 -3.43
CA LEU A 133 -6.16 9.91 -4.10
C LEU A 133 -7.26 9.63 -5.13
N LEU A 134 -8.31 10.44 -5.10
CA LEU A 134 -9.43 10.32 -6.00
C LEU A 134 -9.07 10.86 -7.39
N ASP A 135 -9.29 10.07 -8.43
CA ASP A 135 -9.30 10.51 -9.83
C ASP A 135 -10.72 10.91 -10.24
N SER A 136 -11.71 10.02 -10.06
CA SER A 136 -13.11 10.28 -10.36
C SER A 136 -14.05 9.53 -9.44
N ALA A 137 -15.24 10.12 -9.20
CA ALA A 137 -16.34 9.50 -8.48
C ALA A 137 -17.55 9.34 -9.39
N GLU A 138 -18.04 8.12 -9.52
CA GLU A 138 -19.19 7.74 -10.34
C GLU A 138 -20.30 7.17 -9.44
N PRO A 139 -21.55 7.09 -9.89
CA PRO A 139 -22.67 6.68 -9.03
C PRO A 139 -22.53 5.35 -8.28
N SER A 140 -21.66 4.46 -8.72
CA SER A 140 -21.48 3.12 -8.13
C SER A 140 -20.04 2.71 -7.91
N TYR A 141 -19.06 3.57 -8.21
CA TYR A 141 -17.65 3.28 -8.01
C TYR A 141 -16.81 4.55 -7.88
N LEU A 142 -15.63 4.40 -7.26
CA LEU A 142 -14.56 5.39 -7.24
C LEU A 142 -13.40 4.88 -8.10
N THR A 143 -12.74 5.78 -8.80
CA THR A 143 -11.45 5.51 -9.44
C THR A 143 -10.37 6.28 -8.70
N ALA A 144 -9.33 5.58 -8.27
CA ALA A 144 -8.13 6.18 -7.71
C ALA A 144 -7.20 6.67 -8.84
N VAL A 145 -6.32 7.61 -8.53
CA VAL A 145 -5.30 8.14 -9.47
C VAL A 145 -4.43 7.03 -10.07
N GLY A 146 -4.24 5.91 -9.37
CA GLY A 146 -3.58 4.70 -9.89
C GLY A 146 -4.40 3.84 -10.86
N GLY A 147 -5.65 4.24 -11.17
CA GLY A 147 -6.57 3.48 -12.02
C GLY A 147 -7.31 2.35 -11.28
N GLU A 148 -7.07 2.18 -10.00
CA GLU A 148 -7.80 1.21 -9.17
C GLU A 148 -9.25 1.65 -9.03
N ARG A 149 -10.18 0.69 -9.15
CA ARG A 149 -11.61 0.92 -8.99
C ARG A 149 -12.15 0.24 -7.76
N TYR A 150 -12.89 1.00 -6.98
CA TYR A 150 -13.59 0.54 -5.79
C TYR A 150 -15.09 0.62 -6.02
N THR A 151 -15.78 -0.51 -6.03
CA THR A 151 -17.25 -0.54 -6.09
C THR A 151 -17.82 -0.06 -4.77
N ILE A 152 -18.73 0.91 -4.82
CA ILE A 152 -19.33 1.54 -3.65
C ILE A 152 -20.84 1.30 -3.66
N ALA A 153 -21.38 0.85 -2.54
CA ALA A 153 -22.83 0.73 -2.38
C ALA A 153 -23.47 2.13 -2.23
N ALA A 154 -24.69 2.28 -2.72
CA ALA A 154 -25.37 3.57 -2.75
C ALA A 154 -25.59 4.18 -1.35
N ASP A 155 -25.72 3.36 -0.34
CA ASP A 155 -25.92 3.71 1.07
C ASP A 155 -24.61 3.83 1.88
N THR A 156 -23.44 3.59 1.27
CA THR A 156 -22.15 3.75 1.94
C THR A 156 -21.99 5.19 2.44
N PRO A 157 -21.74 5.41 3.75
CA PRO A 157 -21.60 6.75 4.29
C PRO A 157 -20.28 7.41 3.86
N ILE A 158 -20.36 8.68 3.50
CA ILE A 158 -19.23 9.58 3.30
C ILE A 158 -19.18 10.54 4.48
N TYR A 159 -18.11 10.48 5.25
CA TYR A 159 -17.84 11.38 6.37
C TYR A 159 -16.82 12.45 5.96
N THR A 160 -16.95 13.63 6.59
CA THR A 160 -15.98 14.73 6.47
C THR A 160 -15.60 15.23 7.87
N SER A 161 -14.56 16.03 7.98
CA SER A 161 -14.19 16.67 9.26
C SER A 161 -15.20 17.71 9.75
N SER A 162 -16.09 18.19 8.88
CA SER A 162 -17.01 19.28 9.17
C SER A 162 -18.34 18.85 9.78
N SER A 163 -18.70 17.56 9.69
CA SER A 163 -19.99 17.04 10.18
C SER A 163 -19.87 15.62 10.69
N SER A 164 -20.56 15.32 11.78
CA SER A 164 -20.75 13.95 12.28
C SER A 164 -21.71 13.14 11.40
N ASP A 165 -22.60 13.82 10.67
CA ASP A 165 -23.55 13.18 9.78
C ASP A 165 -22.87 12.76 8.48
N GLY A 166 -22.80 11.45 8.23
CA GLY A 166 -22.37 10.88 6.95
C GLY A 166 -23.45 11.05 5.89
N LYS A 167 -23.07 11.52 4.70
CA LYS A 167 -23.96 11.48 3.52
C LYS A 167 -23.86 10.11 2.87
N SER A 168 -25.00 9.56 2.41
CA SER A 168 -24.96 8.36 1.58
C SER A 168 -24.13 8.60 0.31
N TYR A 169 -23.48 7.56 -0.20
CA TYR A 169 -22.68 7.69 -1.43
C TYR A 169 -23.50 8.22 -2.60
N SER A 170 -24.73 7.74 -2.76
CA SER A 170 -25.65 8.20 -3.82
C SER A 170 -25.94 9.70 -3.78
N GLU A 171 -25.92 10.31 -2.60
CA GLU A 171 -26.19 11.74 -2.40
C GLU A 171 -24.91 12.59 -2.39
N GLY A 172 -23.78 11.98 -2.03
CA GLY A 172 -22.53 12.68 -1.72
C GLY A 172 -21.41 12.52 -2.76
N TYR A 173 -21.46 11.52 -3.65
CA TYR A 173 -20.33 11.24 -4.55
C TYR A 173 -19.98 12.43 -5.46
N GLY A 174 -20.97 13.21 -5.90
CA GLY A 174 -20.74 14.39 -6.74
C GLY A 174 -20.05 15.57 -6.04
N SER A 175 -19.90 15.51 -4.70
CA SER A 175 -19.14 16.49 -3.93
C SER A 175 -17.68 16.08 -3.70
N LEU A 176 -17.31 14.85 -4.06
CA LEU A 176 -15.94 14.37 -3.98
C LEU A 176 -15.13 14.96 -5.14
N THR A 177 -14.09 15.70 -4.82
CA THR A 177 -13.29 16.42 -5.81
C THR A 177 -12.08 15.56 -6.22
N ALA A 178 -11.76 15.48 -7.51
CA ALA A 178 -10.54 14.85 -7.98
C ALA A 178 -9.30 15.44 -7.28
N GLY A 179 -8.36 14.59 -6.90
CA GLY A 179 -7.19 14.94 -6.09
C GLY A 179 -7.44 14.93 -4.58
N SER A 180 -8.69 14.74 -4.12
CA SER A 180 -8.97 14.58 -2.69
C SER A 180 -8.37 13.28 -2.15
N ARG A 181 -7.83 13.35 -0.93
CA ARG A 181 -7.43 12.14 -0.19
C ARG A 181 -8.65 11.50 0.46
N LEU A 182 -8.87 10.23 0.14
CA LEU A 182 -9.94 9.43 0.72
C LEU A 182 -9.35 8.31 1.58
N THR A 183 -9.95 8.09 2.73
CA THR A 183 -9.75 6.87 3.53
C THR A 183 -10.95 5.96 3.28
N LEU A 184 -10.70 4.80 2.69
CA LEU A 184 -11.71 3.79 2.41
C LEU A 184 -11.63 2.71 3.50
N PHE A 185 -12.71 2.53 4.24
CA PHE A 185 -12.82 1.45 5.22
C PHE A 185 -13.41 0.23 4.53
N THR A 186 -12.67 -0.87 4.52
CA THR A 186 -13.12 -2.08 3.84
C THR A 186 -13.30 -3.23 4.83
N LEU A 187 -14.38 -3.94 4.67
CA LEU A 187 -14.65 -5.18 5.39
C LEU A 187 -14.94 -6.28 4.36
N ARG A 188 -14.17 -7.36 4.41
CA ARG A 188 -14.27 -8.49 3.46
C ARG A 188 -14.27 -8.03 1.99
N GLY A 189 -13.40 -7.07 1.66
CA GLY A 189 -13.26 -6.55 0.30
C GLY A 189 -14.34 -5.58 -0.18
N LYS A 190 -15.31 -5.21 0.68
CA LYS A 190 -16.34 -4.20 0.38
C LYS A 190 -16.05 -2.92 1.12
N VAL A 191 -16.19 -1.77 0.46
CA VAL A 191 -16.12 -0.47 1.12
C VAL A 191 -17.36 -0.28 1.98
N THR A 192 -17.17 -0.06 3.27
CA THR A 192 -18.25 0.10 4.26
C THR A 192 -18.42 1.54 4.73
N ALA A 193 -17.39 2.38 4.60
CA ALA A 193 -17.46 3.81 4.83
C ALA A 193 -16.32 4.52 4.10
N ILE A 194 -16.49 5.81 3.86
CA ILE A 194 -15.51 6.69 3.23
C ILE A 194 -15.30 7.88 4.16
N TYR A 195 -14.05 8.22 4.45
CA TYR A 195 -13.71 9.49 5.06
C TYR A 195 -13.00 10.35 4.02
N ALA A 196 -13.62 11.49 3.68
CA ALA A 196 -13.07 12.46 2.77
C ALA A 196 -12.44 13.60 3.56
N ALA A 197 -11.12 13.68 3.56
CA ALA A 197 -10.43 14.81 4.13
C ALA A 197 -10.82 16.08 3.35
N THR A 198 -11.41 17.05 4.06
CA THR A 198 -11.63 18.36 3.45
C THR A 198 -10.29 19.02 3.24
N ALA A 199 -10.06 19.54 2.02
CA ALA A 199 -8.88 20.35 1.76
C ALA A 199 -8.83 21.50 2.78
N ALA A 200 -7.73 21.61 3.49
CA ALA A 200 -7.53 22.69 4.46
C ALA A 200 -7.73 24.03 3.72
N THR A 201 -8.56 24.90 4.29
CA THR A 201 -8.62 26.31 3.86
C THR A 201 -7.23 26.89 4.02
N ALA A 202 -6.73 27.54 2.97
CA ALA A 202 -5.38 28.01 2.79
C ALA A 202 -4.74 28.58 4.07
N ALA A 203 -3.72 27.90 4.57
CA ALA A 203 -2.72 28.54 5.39
C ALA A 203 -1.99 29.60 4.56
N ASP A 204 -1.36 30.60 5.18
CA ASP A 204 -0.57 31.63 4.49
C ASP A 204 0.64 31.10 3.69
N ALA A 205 0.88 29.78 3.72
CA ALA A 205 1.84 29.06 2.92
C ALA A 205 1.29 27.65 2.61
N ASP A 206 1.42 27.23 1.38
CA ASP A 206 0.98 25.91 0.87
C ASP A 206 2.03 24.81 1.07
N ALA A 207 3.32 25.17 1.05
CA ALA A 207 4.44 24.28 1.34
C ALA A 207 5.67 25.05 1.82
N VAL A 208 6.55 24.32 2.51
CA VAL A 208 7.92 24.76 2.82
C VAL A 208 8.90 23.92 2.02
N VAL A 209 9.72 24.55 1.20
CA VAL A 209 10.82 23.91 0.48
C VAL A 209 12.11 24.10 1.28
N VAL A 210 12.73 23.01 1.66
CA VAL A 210 13.94 23.02 2.49
C VAL A 210 15.16 23.27 1.63
N MET A 211 15.82 24.42 1.81
CA MET A 211 17.06 24.72 1.07
C MET A 211 18.32 24.48 1.92
N ASP A 212 18.16 24.53 3.25
CA ASP A 212 19.21 24.28 4.23
C ASP A 212 18.59 23.66 5.49
N ARG A 213 19.13 23.88 6.66
CA ARG A 213 18.58 23.39 7.91
C ARG A 213 17.29 24.13 8.26
N VAL A 214 16.32 23.38 8.78
CA VAL A 214 15.04 23.93 9.21
C VAL A 214 14.92 23.92 10.74
N SER A 215 14.13 24.85 11.25
CA SER A 215 13.71 24.98 12.63
C SER A 215 12.18 24.95 12.71
N SER A 216 11.62 24.78 13.90
CA SER A 216 10.17 24.84 14.10
C SER A 216 9.57 26.19 13.70
N ALA A 217 10.35 27.27 13.74
CA ALA A 217 9.90 28.59 13.33
C ALA A 217 9.59 28.68 11.82
N ASP A 218 10.27 27.90 10.99
CA ASP A 218 10.07 27.88 9.54
C ASP A 218 8.70 27.32 9.14
N PHE A 219 8.06 26.57 10.03
CA PHE A 219 6.74 25.99 9.81
C PHE A 219 5.59 26.85 10.33
N HIS A 220 5.85 27.97 11.01
CA HIS A 220 4.81 28.79 11.63
C HIS A 220 3.74 29.26 10.64
N ARG A 221 4.15 29.69 9.44
CA ARG A 221 3.22 30.12 8.38
C ARG A 221 2.45 28.94 7.77
N LEU A 222 3.10 27.78 7.65
CA LEU A 222 2.52 26.56 7.12
C LEU A 222 1.48 25.96 8.09
N THR A 223 1.76 26.01 9.40
CA THR A 223 0.91 25.40 10.43
C THR A 223 -0.11 26.35 11.04
N GLY A 224 -0.09 27.66 10.64
CA GLY A 224 -0.90 28.68 11.29
C GLY A 224 -0.57 28.86 12.78
N GLY A 225 0.65 28.49 13.21
CA GLY A 225 1.10 28.55 14.60
C GLY A 225 0.78 27.31 15.43
N ALA A 226 0.23 26.25 14.85
CA ALA A 226 0.03 24.98 15.56
C ALA A 226 1.35 24.41 16.07
N THR A 227 1.31 23.80 17.24
CA THR A 227 2.45 23.16 17.91
C THR A 227 2.16 21.69 18.19
N GLY A 228 3.17 20.91 18.56
CA GLY A 228 2.98 19.50 18.91
C GLY A 228 2.67 18.60 17.70
N TYR A 229 2.96 19.06 16.49
CA TYR A 229 2.74 18.28 15.27
C TYR A 229 3.68 17.07 15.18
N THR A 230 3.18 16.00 14.58
CA THR A 230 3.98 14.86 14.15
C THR A 230 4.67 15.17 12.82
N ILE A 231 5.88 14.68 12.60
CA ILE A 231 6.58 14.80 11.31
C ILE A 231 6.67 13.43 10.68
N LEU A 232 6.06 13.26 9.52
CA LEU A 232 6.06 12.00 8.76
C LEU A 232 6.85 12.15 7.46
N LYS A 233 7.83 11.26 7.24
CA LYS A 233 8.54 11.09 5.97
C LYS A 233 8.48 9.62 5.57
N ASN A 234 8.05 9.34 4.34
CA ASN A 234 7.89 7.96 3.85
C ASN A 234 7.09 7.08 4.83
N GLN A 235 5.97 7.61 5.34
CA GLN A 235 5.05 6.96 6.29
C GLN A 235 5.66 6.63 7.66
N GLN A 236 6.80 7.20 8.00
CA GLN A 236 7.44 7.01 9.30
C GLN A 236 7.60 8.34 10.04
N THR A 237 7.43 8.29 11.35
CA THR A 237 7.70 9.44 12.21
C THR A 237 9.20 9.70 12.27
N ILE A 238 9.58 10.93 11.98
CA ILE A 238 10.96 11.40 12.02
C ILE A 238 11.09 12.58 12.99
N SER A 239 12.32 12.89 13.38
CA SER A 239 12.66 14.12 14.07
C SER A 239 12.97 15.26 13.10
N LEU A 240 12.88 16.49 13.59
CA LEU A 240 13.21 17.68 12.80
C LEU A 240 14.62 17.63 12.18
N SER A 241 15.58 17.05 12.89
CA SER A 241 16.98 16.93 12.45
C SER A 241 17.18 15.95 11.27
N GLN A 242 16.18 15.14 10.95
CA GLN A 242 16.23 14.18 9.85
C GLN A 242 15.64 14.75 8.56
N ILE A 243 15.10 15.95 8.58
CA ILE A 243 14.70 16.70 7.39
C ILE A 243 15.97 17.12 6.64
N GLN A 244 15.99 16.90 5.34
CA GLN A 244 17.16 17.12 4.48
C GLN A 244 16.93 18.28 3.51
N PRO A 245 18.00 18.90 3.00
CA PRO A 245 17.88 19.84 1.88
C PRO A 245 17.11 19.23 0.69
N TYR A 246 16.29 20.06 0.07
CA TYR A 246 15.39 19.72 -1.04
C TYR A 246 14.21 18.81 -0.65
N ASP A 247 13.95 18.59 0.63
CA ASP A 247 12.67 18.05 1.09
C ASP A 247 11.57 19.12 0.91
N VAL A 248 10.36 18.65 0.60
CA VAL A 248 9.14 19.47 0.54
C VAL A 248 8.26 19.10 1.72
N ILE A 249 7.78 20.09 2.44
CA ILE A 249 6.95 19.89 3.62
C ILE A 249 5.60 20.55 3.40
N THR A 250 4.54 19.77 3.58
CA THR A 250 3.15 20.24 3.63
C THR A 250 2.57 19.95 5.01
N TYR A 251 1.49 20.60 5.35
CA TYR A 251 0.84 20.42 6.64
C TYR A 251 -0.57 19.87 6.47
N ASP A 252 -0.82 18.74 7.09
CA ASP A 252 -2.16 18.22 7.28
C ASP A 252 -2.70 18.72 8.62
N SER A 253 -3.55 19.73 8.57
CA SER A 253 -4.14 20.36 9.77
C SER A 253 -5.08 19.43 10.52
N MET A 254 -5.66 18.43 9.82
CA MET A 254 -6.60 17.49 10.43
C MET A 254 -5.90 16.50 11.35
N SER A 255 -4.75 15.99 10.91
CA SER A 255 -3.92 15.08 11.71
C SER A 255 -2.82 15.80 12.49
N ASN A 256 -2.77 17.14 12.44
CA ASN A 256 -1.67 17.95 12.98
C ASN A 256 -0.29 17.37 12.60
N THR A 257 -0.11 17.10 11.29
CA THR A 257 1.06 16.38 10.80
C THR A 257 1.78 17.15 9.70
N LEU A 258 3.08 17.33 9.84
CA LEU A 258 3.96 17.76 8.75
C LEU A 258 4.29 16.55 7.87
N LEU A 259 3.90 16.60 6.61
CA LEU A 259 4.15 15.57 5.62
C LEU A 259 5.38 15.97 4.81
N VAL A 260 6.43 15.16 4.90
CA VAL A 260 7.73 15.42 4.26
C VAL A 260 7.90 14.51 3.05
N SER A 261 8.20 15.11 1.91
CA SER A 261 8.48 14.44 0.64
C SER A 261 9.90 14.74 0.17
N ASP A 262 10.62 13.72 -0.26
CA ASP A 262 11.89 13.84 -0.99
C ASP A 262 11.74 13.49 -2.47
N LEU A 263 10.52 13.45 -2.97
CA LEU A 263 10.21 13.14 -4.36
C LEU A 263 10.68 14.26 -5.28
N ARG A 264 11.56 13.93 -6.20
CA ARG A 264 12.08 14.82 -7.22
C ARG A 264 12.02 14.17 -8.59
N LEU A 265 11.45 14.86 -9.56
CA LEU A 265 11.39 14.42 -10.95
C LEU A 265 12.21 15.37 -11.82
N THR A 266 13.30 14.88 -12.39
CA THR A 266 14.08 15.64 -13.37
C THR A 266 13.41 15.55 -14.73
N CYS A 267 13.14 16.72 -15.32
CA CYS A 267 12.47 16.83 -16.61
C CYS A 267 12.85 18.15 -17.30
N LYS A 268 12.33 18.35 -18.50
CA LYS A 268 12.42 19.63 -19.20
C LYS A 268 11.28 20.55 -18.76
N TYR A 269 11.56 21.80 -18.43
CA TYR A 269 10.55 22.77 -18.02
C TYR A 269 9.67 23.18 -19.20
N GLN A 270 8.49 22.62 -19.30
CA GLN A 270 7.60 22.75 -20.44
C GLN A 270 6.15 22.99 -20.03
N ASN A 271 5.41 23.64 -20.95
CA ASN A 271 3.97 23.86 -20.84
C ASN A 271 3.52 24.38 -19.47
N PRO A 272 4.22 25.34 -18.84
CA PRO A 272 3.74 25.99 -17.63
C PRO A 272 2.53 26.86 -17.97
N SER A 273 1.44 26.74 -17.22
CA SER A 273 0.22 27.50 -17.41
C SER A 273 -0.18 28.19 -16.10
N PRO A 274 -0.63 29.46 -16.12
CA PRO A 274 -0.81 30.35 -17.29
C PRO A 274 0.49 31.03 -17.71
N SER A 275 1.55 31.00 -16.89
CA SER A 275 2.81 31.72 -17.12
C SER A 275 4.00 30.94 -16.57
N PRO A 276 5.19 30.99 -17.21
CA PRO A 276 6.40 30.37 -16.68
C PRO A 276 6.86 30.94 -15.32
N LYS A 277 6.50 32.17 -14.98
CA LYS A 277 6.88 32.83 -13.74
C LYS A 277 5.93 32.57 -12.56
N ALA A 278 4.68 32.29 -12.86
CA ALA A 278 3.64 31.98 -11.88
C ALA A 278 2.73 30.87 -12.44
N PRO A 279 3.26 29.67 -12.65
CA PRO A 279 2.45 28.55 -13.12
C PRO A 279 1.52 28.04 -12.02
N THR A 280 0.31 27.67 -12.38
CA THR A 280 -0.61 26.90 -11.52
C THR A 280 -0.64 25.44 -11.92
N SER A 281 -0.10 25.13 -13.12
CA SER A 281 0.06 23.76 -13.60
C SER A 281 1.24 23.63 -14.57
N ILE A 282 1.79 22.41 -14.66
CA ILE A 282 2.80 22.02 -15.64
C ILE A 282 2.33 20.72 -16.28
N THR A 283 2.18 20.71 -17.62
CA THR A 283 1.83 19.49 -18.35
C THR A 283 3.09 18.90 -18.98
N LEU A 284 3.44 17.69 -18.56
CA LEU A 284 4.57 16.93 -19.09
C LEU A 284 4.34 15.43 -18.95
N LEU A 285 4.93 14.63 -19.80
CA LEU A 285 4.82 13.18 -19.80
C LEU A 285 3.37 12.69 -19.74
N GLY A 286 2.45 13.37 -20.45
CA GLY A 286 1.03 13.04 -20.49
C GLY A 286 0.24 13.36 -19.23
N HIS A 287 0.88 13.93 -18.20
CA HIS A 287 0.25 14.30 -16.94
C HIS A 287 0.28 15.82 -16.70
N THR A 288 -0.77 16.35 -16.07
CA THR A 288 -0.82 17.76 -15.65
C THR A 288 -0.62 17.84 -14.14
N PHE A 289 0.56 18.29 -13.74
CA PHE A 289 0.93 18.48 -12.34
C PHE A 289 0.41 19.82 -11.84
N PRO A 290 -0.36 19.85 -10.73
CA PRO A 290 -0.66 21.09 -10.03
C PRO A 290 0.62 21.71 -9.48
N VAL A 291 0.72 23.04 -9.56
CA VAL A 291 1.87 23.81 -9.05
C VAL A 291 1.41 24.69 -7.91
N LEU A 292 2.06 24.57 -6.77
CA LEU A 292 1.81 25.37 -5.57
C LEU A 292 2.44 26.76 -5.70
N GLU A 293 1.91 27.75 -5.00
CA GLU A 293 2.45 29.11 -5.00
C GLU A 293 3.90 29.18 -4.49
N SER A 294 4.27 28.28 -3.55
CA SER A 294 5.66 28.14 -3.09
C SER A 294 6.67 27.96 -4.21
N ALA A 295 6.27 27.32 -5.33
CA ALA A 295 7.12 27.11 -6.50
C ALA A 295 7.53 28.42 -7.20
N TRP A 296 6.70 29.46 -7.10
CA TRP A 296 6.96 30.74 -7.77
C TRP A 296 8.24 31.43 -7.27
N ASN A 297 8.63 31.16 -6.03
CA ASN A 297 9.88 31.69 -5.45
C ASN A 297 11.15 31.21 -6.17
N PHE A 298 11.03 30.17 -6.99
CA PHE A 298 12.16 29.52 -7.65
C PHE A 298 12.16 29.71 -9.18
N THR A 299 11.06 30.19 -9.77
CA THR A 299 10.89 30.29 -11.22
C THR A 299 11.79 31.33 -11.88
N ASP A 300 12.38 32.26 -11.13
CA ASP A 300 13.34 33.22 -11.64
C ASP A 300 14.71 32.59 -11.99
N GLN A 301 14.98 31.40 -11.46
CA GLN A 301 16.25 30.68 -11.66
C GLN A 301 16.21 29.75 -12.89
N VAL A 302 15.06 29.62 -13.55
CA VAL A 302 14.85 28.66 -14.63
C VAL A 302 14.13 29.29 -15.82
N SER A 303 14.39 28.78 -17.00
CA SER A 303 13.74 29.21 -18.24
C SER A 303 13.01 28.04 -18.90
N ALA A 304 11.94 28.34 -19.63
CA ALA A 304 11.24 27.32 -20.41
C ALA A 304 12.19 26.63 -21.39
N GLY A 305 12.18 25.32 -21.44
CA GLY A 305 13.05 24.49 -22.23
C GLY A 305 14.34 24.03 -21.53
N GLU A 306 14.64 24.51 -20.32
CA GLU A 306 15.78 24.05 -19.53
C GLU A 306 15.48 22.75 -18.77
N GLN A 307 16.54 22.00 -18.44
CA GLN A 307 16.44 20.85 -17.55
C GLN A 307 16.26 21.32 -16.11
N VAL A 308 15.18 20.88 -15.50
CA VAL A 308 14.82 21.21 -14.12
C VAL A 308 14.55 19.97 -13.30
N SER A 309 14.57 20.14 -12.00
CA SER A 309 14.05 19.18 -11.04
C SER A 309 12.81 19.76 -10.38
N LEU A 310 11.69 19.08 -10.56
CA LEU A 310 10.45 19.38 -9.87
C LEU A 310 10.50 18.73 -8.49
N LEU A 311 10.47 19.53 -7.44
CA LEU A 311 10.35 19.07 -6.06
C LEU A 311 8.88 18.97 -5.74
N MET A 312 8.44 17.80 -5.30
CA MET A 312 7.01 17.46 -5.22
C MET A 312 6.59 17.16 -3.80
N THR A 313 5.35 17.48 -3.49
CA THR A 313 4.69 17.08 -2.24
C THR A 313 4.46 15.57 -2.18
N VAL A 314 4.01 15.05 -1.05
CA VAL A 314 3.64 13.63 -0.91
C VAL A 314 2.52 13.21 -1.89
N ASP A 315 1.72 14.17 -2.36
CA ASP A 315 0.58 13.96 -3.27
C ASP A 315 0.92 14.30 -4.73
N GLY A 316 2.18 14.59 -5.04
CA GLY A 316 2.63 14.84 -6.41
C GLY A 316 2.39 16.26 -6.94
N GLN A 317 2.08 17.23 -6.07
CA GLN A 317 2.01 18.64 -6.45
C GLN A 317 3.42 19.25 -6.49
N VAL A 318 3.70 20.15 -7.42
CA VAL A 318 5.01 20.79 -7.56
C VAL A 318 5.13 21.97 -6.59
N ALA A 319 6.06 21.88 -5.65
CA ALA A 319 6.32 22.92 -4.65
C ALA A 319 7.58 23.77 -4.96
N ALA A 320 8.48 23.26 -5.80
CA ALA A 320 9.61 24.03 -6.31
C ALA A 320 10.04 23.55 -7.69
N ILE A 321 10.61 24.48 -8.49
CA ILE A 321 11.17 24.22 -9.80
C ILE A 321 12.61 24.74 -9.77
N LEU A 322 13.57 23.82 -9.67
CA LEU A 322 15.00 24.16 -9.53
C LEU A 322 15.79 23.71 -10.76
N PRO A 323 16.95 24.34 -11.05
CA PRO A 323 17.87 23.81 -12.04
C PRO A 323 18.26 22.36 -11.71
N ALA A 324 18.32 21.48 -12.71
CA ALA A 324 18.75 20.11 -12.52
C ALA A 324 20.28 20.05 -12.27
N THR A 325 20.67 19.60 -11.10
CA THR A 325 22.06 19.42 -10.66
C THR A 325 22.25 18.00 -10.11
N ASN A 326 23.46 17.65 -9.72
CA ASN A 326 23.70 16.37 -9.04
C ASN A 326 22.98 16.26 -7.68
N GLU A 327 22.75 17.39 -7.01
CA GLU A 327 22.09 17.46 -5.71
C GLU A 327 20.57 17.41 -5.83
N THR A 328 20.02 18.01 -6.89
CA THR A 328 18.57 18.06 -7.16
C THR A 328 18.09 16.96 -8.10
N ARG A 329 18.96 16.04 -8.54
CA ARG A 329 18.61 14.95 -9.46
C ARG A 329 17.39 14.15 -9.01
N SER A 330 16.73 13.52 -9.96
CA SER A 330 15.53 12.69 -9.70
C SER A 330 15.79 11.60 -8.65
N THR A 331 14.88 11.52 -7.69
CA THR A 331 14.72 10.42 -6.76
C THR A 331 13.48 9.58 -7.11
N ALA A 332 12.75 9.97 -8.17
CA ALA A 332 11.51 9.38 -8.57
C ALA A 332 11.68 7.89 -8.90
N LEU A 333 11.00 7.05 -8.15
CA LEU A 333 10.83 5.64 -8.46
C LEU A 333 9.48 5.42 -9.12
N GLY A 334 9.42 4.41 -9.97
CA GLY A 334 8.18 4.02 -10.61
C GLY A 334 8.25 2.64 -11.23
N PHE A 335 7.13 2.18 -11.76
CA PHE A 335 7.00 0.89 -12.43
C PHE A 335 6.68 1.09 -13.91
N VAL A 336 7.47 0.50 -14.79
CA VAL A 336 7.26 0.58 -16.24
C VAL A 336 6.14 -0.38 -16.64
N THR A 337 5.00 0.17 -17.05
CA THR A 337 3.78 -0.61 -17.35
C THR A 337 3.60 -0.91 -18.83
N GLY A 338 4.25 -0.14 -19.70
CA GLY A 338 4.15 -0.28 -21.15
C GLY A 338 5.39 0.25 -21.87
N GLU A 339 5.40 0.11 -23.17
CA GLU A 339 6.52 0.61 -24.02
C GLU A 339 6.70 2.13 -23.92
N THR A 340 5.66 2.85 -23.54
CA THR A 340 5.67 4.33 -23.42
C THR A 340 5.11 4.82 -22.09
N THR A 341 4.72 3.93 -21.18
CA THR A 341 4.01 4.28 -19.92
C THR A 341 4.74 3.76 -18.70
N ALA A 342 4.71 4.54 -17.62
CA ALA A 342 5.18 4.14 -16.32
C ALA A 342 4.30 4.77 -15.21
N GLU A 343 4.21 4.10 -14.08
CA GLU A 343 3.60 4.61 -12.86
C GLU A 343 4.68 5.21 -11.96
N LEU A 344 4.62 6.50 -11.70
CA LEU A 344 5.45 7.18 -10.70
C LEU A 344 4.92 6.87 -9.31
N PHE A 345 5.77 6.44 -8.40
CA PHE A 345 5.40 6.19 -7.01
C PHE A 345 5.38 7.48 -6.21
N LEU A 346 4.28 7.72 -5.51
CA LEU A 346 4.16 8.85 -4.58
C LEU A 346 4.51 8.42 -3.15
N PRO A 347 5.09 9.32 -2.33
CA PRO A 347 5.42 9.04 -0.93
C PRO A 347 4.22 8.68 -0.05
N ASN A 348 3.00 9.11 -0.43
CA ASN A 348 1.75 8.74 0.25
C ASN A 348 1.29 7.29 -0.03
N GLY A 349 1.99 6.56 -0.92
CA GLY A 349 1.64 5.21 -1.37
C GLY A 349 0.86 5.16 -2.69
N GLY A 350 0.39 6.30 -3.20
CA GLY A 350 -0.27 6.41 -4.51
C GLY A 350 0.69 6.24 -5.69
N VAL A 351 0.12 6.31 -6.89
CA VAL A 351 0.87 6.30 -8.16
C VAL A 351 0.28 7.33 -9.13
N LEU A 352 1.14 7.88 -10.00
CA LEU A 352 0.74 8.73 -11.12
C LEU A 352 1.19 8.09 -12.43
N GLU A 353 0.30 8.03 -13.41
CA GLU A 353 0.66 7.54 -14.73
C GLU A 353 1.42 8.61 -15.52
N LEU A 354 2.59 8.24 -16.06
CA LEU A 354 3.40 9.05 -16.95
C LEU A 354 3.47 8.38 -18.32
N THR A 355 3.32 9.18 -19.38
CA THR A 355 3.37 8.71 -20.77
C THR A 355 4.44 9.45 -21.56
N GLY A 356 5.40 8.70 -22.11
CA GLY A 356 6.40 9.24 -23.02
C GLY A 356 6.12 8.82 -24.48
N SER A 357 6.41 9.70 -25.44
CA SER A 357 6.09 9.46 -26.86
C SER A 357 7.28 9.15 -27.76
N ALA A 358 8.50 9.50 -27.34
CA ALA A 358 9.63 9.58 -28.27
C ALA A 358 10.57 8.37 -28.30
N SER A 359 10.59 7.53 -27.27
CA SER A 359 11.38 6.31 -27.25
C SER A 359 10.71 5.20 -26.48
N LYS A 360 10.84 3.96 -26.97
CA LYS A 360 10.31 2.79 -26.29
C LYS A 360 11.11 2.50 -25.02
N LEU A 361 10.39 2.31 -23.91
CA LEU A 361 10.99 1.89 -22.65
C LEU A 361 11.43 0.42 -22.76
N LYS A 362 12.70 0.17 -22.45
CA LYS A 362 13.30 -1.18 -22.55
C LYS A 362 13.05 -2.05 -21.30
N ASN A 363 12.66 -1.41 -20.19
CA ASN A 363 12.53 -2.07 -18.89
C ASN A 363 11.06 -2.37 -18.56
N LEU A 364 10.34 -2.96 -19.51
CA LEU A 364 8.93 -3.31 -19.33
C LEU A 364 8.73 -4.21 -18.12
N ASN A 365 7.69 -3.92 -17.34
CA ASN A 365 7.38 -4.59 -16.08
C ASN A 365 8.55 -4.58 -15.09
N GLN A 366 9.20 -3.45 -14.89
CA GLN A 366 10.29 -3.31 -13.92
C GLN A 366 10.15 -2.03 -13.10
N VAL A 367 10.56 -2.10 -11.84
CA VAL A 367 10.78 -0.91 -11.02
C VAL A 367 12.05 -0.21 -11.49
N CYS A 368 11.93 1.09 -11.72
CA CYS A 368 12.99 1.92 -12.28
C CYS A 368 13.03 3.28 -11.59
N PHE A 369 14.18 3.94 -11.67
CA PHE A 369 14.26 5.39 -11.51
C PHE A 369 13.72 6.06 -12.77
N LEU A 370 12.81 7.01 -12.59
CA LEU A 370 12.16 7.75 -13.67
C LEU A 370 12.74 9.15 -13.81
N SER A 371 12.86 9.62 -15.05
CA SER A 371 13.23 10.98 -15.40
C SER A 371 12.82 11.29 -16.83
N SER A 372 12.96 12.54 -17.25
CA SER A 372 12.81 12.92 -18.64
C SER A 372 14.02 13.76 -19.08
N SER A 373 14.61 13.42 -20.20
CA SER A 373 15.75 14.15 -20.79
C SER A 373 15.33 15.12 -21.88
N ASP A 374 14.13 14.96 -22.42
CA ASP A 374 13.64 15.70 -23.59
C ASP A 374 12.12 15.90 -23.49
N GLU A 375 11.55 16.64 -24.46
CA GLU A 375 10.11 16.84 -24.56
C GLU A 375 9.38 15.49 -24.69
N ASN A 376 8.53 15.19 -23.72
CA ASN A 376 7.72 13.97 -23.70
C ASN A 376 8.52 12.64 -23.79
N THR A 377 9.82 12.65 -23.52
CA THR A 377 10.64 11.44 -23.50
C THR A 377 10.78 10.94 -22.06
N LEU A 378 10.06 9.90 -21.70
CA LEU A 378 10.20 9.21 -20.42
C LEU A 378 11.44 8.31 -20.46
N THR A 379 12.31 8.44 -19.47
CA THR A 379 13.51 7.61 -19.28
C THR A 379 13.37 6.79 -18.03
N ALA A 380 13.66 5.49 -18.13
CA ALA A 380 13.62 4.55 -17.03
C ALA A 380 14.99 3.86 -16.86
N SER A 381 15.57 3.96 -15.67
CA SER A 381 16.86 3.36 -15.33
C SER A 381 16.66 2.30 -14.25
N ARG A 382 17.24 1.10 -14.45
CA ARG A 382 17.08 -0.06 -13.54
C ARG A 382 17.61 0.19 -12.13
N LEU A 383 17.00 -0.46 -11.14
CA LEU A 383 17.46 -0.52 -9.76
C LEU A 383 18.71 -1.41 -9.53
N THR A 384 19.34 -1.94 -10.57
CA THR A 384 20.42 -2.94 -10.49
C THR A 384 21.62 -2.59 -9.62
N ALA A 385 21.83 -1.31 -9.31
CA ALA A 385 22.91 -0.87 -8.41
C ALA A 385 22.55 -0.96 -6.92
N GLN A 386 21.32 -1.32 -6.58
CA GLN A 386 20.79 -1.34 -5.21
C GLN A 386 20.79 -2.77 -4.66
N ARG A 387 21.99 -3.32 -4.42
CA ARG A 387 22.11 -4.64 -3.78
C ARG A 387 21.48 -4.63 -2.39
N ALA A 388 20.78 -5.72 -2.04
CA ALA A 388 20.30 -5.92 -0.68
C ALA A 388 21.47 -5.89 0.32
N PRO A 389 21.35 -5.18 1.44
CA PRO A 389 22.40 -5.10 2.44
C PRO A 389 22.59 -6.39 3.25
N GLY A 390 21.64 -7.31 3.19
CA GLY A 390 21.64 -8.61 3.88
C GLY A 390 20.32 -9.32 3.65
N ASP A 391 20.03 -10.31 4.50
CA ASP A 391 18.79 -11.09 4.47
C ASP A 391 17.58 -10.20 4.81
N PHE A 392 16.43 -10.55 4.26
CA PHE A 392 15.15 -9.92 4.58
C PHE A 392 14.39 -10.75 5.60
N ASP A 393 14.08 -10.13 6.73
CA ASP A 393 13.17 -10.66 7.75
C ASP A 393 11.83 -9.92 7.67
N PRO A 394 10.79 -10.53 7.05
CA PRO A 394 9.47 -9.92 6.96
C PRO A 394 8.81 -9.69 8.32
N SER A 395 9.04 -10.58 9.29
CA SER A 395 8.44 -10.48 10.63
C SER A 395 9.04 -9.33 11.44
N ALA A 396 10.36 -9.15 11.34
CA ALA A 396 11.06 -8.04 11.99
C ALA A 396 11.03 -6.74 11.17
N MET A 397 10.53 -6.77 9.93
CA MET A 397 10.55 -5.65 8.99
C MET A 397 11.95 -5.07 8.83
N THR A 398 12.94 -5.94 8.53
CA THR A 398 14.34 -5.53 8.34
C THR A 398 15.00 -6.23 7.16
N VAL A 399 15.88 -5.52 6.45
CA VAL A 399 16.78 -6.09 5.43
C VAL A 399 18.21 -5.76 5.82
N GLY A 400 19.00 -6.78 6.19
CA GLY A 400 20.39 -6.59 6.60
C GLY A 400 20.58 -5.59 7.74
N GLY A 401 19.60 -5.52 8.67
CA GLY A 401 19.61 -4.58 9.81
C GLY A 401 19.01 -3.20 9.52
N TYR A 402 18.69 -2.87 8.27
CA TYR A 402 17.95 -1.66 7.93
C TYR A 402 16.45 -1.88 8.08
N LYS A 403 15.73 -0.87 8.57
CA LYS A 403 14.27 -0.92 8.69
C LYS A 403 13.60 -0.96 7.32
N VAL A 404 12.50 -1.69 7.23
CA VAL A 404 11.62 -1.70 6.06
C VAL A 404 10.44 -0.77 6.32
N ALA A 405 10.05 -0.01 5.30
CA ALA A 405 8.91 0.90 5.37
C ALA A 405 7.60 0.10 5.57
N PRO A 406 6.62 0.61 6.35
CA PRO A 406 5.31 -0.03 6.47
C PRO A 406 4.60 -0.21 5.12
N GLY A 407 4.77 0.75 4.21
CA GLY A 407 4.24 0.72 2.83
C GLY A 407 5.24 0.22 1.80
N VAL A 408 6.18 -0.66 2.17
CA VAL A 408 7.17 -1.22 1.24
C VAL A 408 6.49 -1.88 0.04
N ARG A 409 7.01 -1.61 -1.14
CA ARG A 409 6.57 -2.28 -2.37
C ARG A 409 7.45 -3.49 -2.61
N VAL A 410 6.83 -4.67 -2.66
CA VAL A 410 7.55 -5.92 -2.89
C VAL A 410 7.17 -6.46 -4.26
N TYR A 411 8.18 -6.91 -4.99
CA TYR A 411 8.03 -7.47 -6.32
C TYR A 411 8.76 -8.80 -6.42
N GLU A 412 8.20 -9.72 -7.17
CA GLU A 412 8.89 -10.92 -7.65
C GLU A 412 9.44 -10.68 -9.04
N GLN A 413 10.72 -10.99 -9.26
CA GLN A 413 11.38 -10.89 -10.55
C GLN A 413 11.47 -12.24 -11.23
N PHE A 414 11.11 -12.27 -12.50
CA PHE A 414 11.14 -13.44 -13.38
C PHE A 414 12.19 -13.29 -14.49
N ARG A 415 12.10 -14.14 -15.51
CA ARG A 415 12.99 -14.11 -16.68
C ARG A 415 13.01 -12.72 -17.32
N GLU A 416 14.17 -12.35 -17.86
CA GLU A 416 14.42 -11.05 -18.52
C GLU A 416 14.24 -9.84 -17.60
N GLY A 417 14.12 -10.07 -16.29
CA GLY A 417 13.98 -9.04 -15.27
C GLY A 417 12.57 -8.48 -15.11
N ALA A 418 11.57 -9.06 -15.77
CA ALA A 418 10.18 -8.66 -15.58
C ALA A 418 9.72 -8.95 -14.14
N GLN A 419 8.97 -8.03 -13.56
CA GLN A 419 8.56 -8.04 -12.16
C GLN A 419 7.05 -7.96 -12.03
N VAL A 420 6.53 -8.55 -10.96
CA VAL A 420 5.12 -8.47 -10.56
C VAL A 420 5.06 -8.16 -9.08
N ALA A 421 4.16 -7.26 -8.70
CA ALA A 421 3.95 -6.92 -7.30
C ALA A 421 3.36 -8.11 -6.54
N VAL A 422 3.88 -8.35 -5.34
CA VAL A 422 3.33 -9.30 -4.39
C VAL A 422 3.01 -8.60 -3.08
N PRO A 423 1.88 -8.92 -2.42
CA PRO A 423 1.54 -8.28 -1.16
C PRO A 423 2.52 -8.70 -0.06
N LEU A 424 2.91 -7.74 0.78
CA LEU A 424 3.78 -8.02 1.93
C LEU A 424 3.18 -9.07 2.87
N SER A 425 1.86 -9.09 2.99
CA SER A 425 1.12 -10.06 3.82
C SER A 425 1.26 -11.52 3.37
N SER A 426 1.69 -11.77 2.14
CA SER A 426 1.97 -13.13 1.67
C SER A 426 3.39 -13.63 2.02
N LEU A 427 4.22 -12.77 2.61
CA LEU A 427 5.62 -13.09 2.94
C LEU A 427 5.80 -13.71 4.34
N ASP A 428 5.02 -14.74 4.66
CA ASP A 428 5.18 -15.51 5.92
C ASP A 428 6.31 -16.56 5.87
N TYR A 429 7.34 -16.28 5.08
CA TYR A 429 8.38 -17.26 4.74
C TYR A 429 9.58 -17.29 5.69
N GLY A 430 9.50 -16.69 6.84
CA GLY A 430 10.69 -16.56 7.68
C GLY A 430 11.77 -15.70 7.02
N LEU A 431 13.03 -16.07 7.20
CA LEU A 431 14.16 -15.30 6.67
C LEU A 431 14.37 -15.57 5.17
N ILE A 432 14.32 -14.53 4.35
CA ILE A 432 14.65 -14.58 2.91
C ILE A 432 16.12 -14.23 2.74
N ALA A 433 16.92 -15.13 2.23
CA ALA A 433 18.37 -14.97 2.11
C ALA A 433 18.74 -13.84 1.12
N GLN A 434 19.86 -13.17 1.37
CA GLN A 434 20.35 -12.04 0.55
C GLN A 434 20.47 -12.37 -0.94
N ASP A 435 20.86 -13.59 -1.29
CA ASP A 435 21.02 -14.06 -2.67
C ASP A 435 19.68 -14.28 -3.39
N GLN A 436 18.59 -14.39 -2.64
CA GLN A 436 17.22 -14.43 -3.14
C GLN A 436 16.61 -13.04 -3.38
N ILE A 437 17.33 -11.97 -3.06
CA ILE A 437 16.91 -10.58 -3.24
C ILE A 437 17.68 -9.97 -4.42
N SER A 438 16.97 -9.68 -5.49
CA SER A 438 17.55 -9.07 -6.69
C SER A 438 17.92 -7.60 -6.48
N ALA A 439 17.09 -6.85 -5.75
CA ALA A 439 17.35 -5.46 -5.39
C ALA A 439 16.59 -5.06 -4.11
N ALA A 440 17.17 -4.12 -3.35
CA ALA A 440 16.49 -3.45 -2.24
C ALA A 440 16.85 -1.96 -2.28
N HIS A 441 15.87 -1.11 -2.56
CA HIS A 441 16.07 0.33 -2.56
C HIS A 441 15.98 0.87 -1.14
N ARG A 442 16.92 1.76 -0.79
CA ARG A 442 16.89 2.54 0.44
C ARG A 442 16.65 4.01 0.09
N ASN A 443 15.63 4.58 0.68
CA ASN A 443 15.31 5.99 0.52
C ASN A 443 16.31 6.91 1.27
N SER A 444 16.10 8.21 1.19
CA SER A 444 16.97 9.22 1.82
C SER A 444 17.04 9.13 3.36
N SER A 445 16.14 8.37 4.00
CA SER A 445 16.10 8.12 5.44
C SER A 445 16.74 6.77 5.84
N ASP A 446 17.47 6.12 4.92
CA ASP A 446 18.06 4.78 5.10
C ASP A 446 17.03 3.68 5.41
N ILE A 447 15.81 3.84 4.91
CA ILE A 447 14.70 2.89 5.08
C ILE A 447 14.48 2.19 3.75
N VAL A 448 14.28 0.88 3.79
CA VAL A 448 13.97 0.07 2.60
C VAL A 448 12.51 0.26 2.22
N ASP A 449 12.24 0.80 1.04
CA ASP A 449 10.90 1.12 0.53
C ASP A 449 10.51 0.32 -0.73
N VAL A 450 11.48 -0.32 -1.39
CA VAL A 450 11.23 -1.28 -2.48
C VAL A 450 12.13 -2.50 -2.31
N ILE A 451 11.54 -3.69 -2.44
CA ILE A 451 12.25 -4.98 -2.44
C ILE A 451 11.87 -5.72 -3.72
N VAL A 452 12.87 -6.26 -4.40
CA VAL A 452 12.68 -7.13 -5.57
C VAL A 452 13.26 -8.50 -5.25
N LEU A 453 12.41 -9.48 -5.11
CA LEU A 453 12.75 -10.88 -4.85
C LEU A 453 13.02 -11.61 -6.17
N ASN A 454 13.79 -12.66 -6.11
CA ASN A 454 14.20 -13.41 -7.29
C ASN A 454 13.39 -14.71 -7.44
N ASN A 455 12.08 -14.59 -7.67
CA ASN A 455 11.12 -15.69 -7.82
C ASN A 455 11.17 -16.66 -6.62
N VAL A 456 10.90 -16.14 -5.44
CA VAL A 456 11.08 -16.86 -4.17
C VAL A 456 9.79 -17.45 -3.64
N THR A 457 8.69 -16.68 -3.70
CA THR A 457 7.47 -16.99 -2.94
C THR A 457 6.50 -17.90 -3.69
N GLY A 458 6.50 -17.89 -5.02
CA GLY A 458 5.46 -18.56 -5.80
C GLY A 458 4.10 -17.85 -5.79
N ASP A 459 3.88 -16.85 -4.94
CA ASP A 459 2.59 -16.19 -4.74
C ASP A 459 2.14 -15.31 -5.91
N ALA A 460 3.05 -14.94 -6.79
CA ALA A 460 2.73 -14.22 -8.02
C ALA A 460 2.05 -15.09 -9.08
N TYR A 461 2.06 -16.41 -8.92
CA TYR A 461 1.45 -17.33 -9.89
C TYR A 461 -0.05 -17.48 -9.66
N THR A 462 -0.79 -17.43 -10.76
CA THR A 462 -2.18 -17.90 -10.81
C THR A 462 -2.18 -19.34 -11.31
N TYR A 463 -2.79 -20.24 -10.55
CA TYR A 463 -2.80 -21.68 -10.84
C TYR A 463 -4.10 -22.11 -11.51
N GLY A 464 -3.99 -23.07 -12.42
CA GLY A 464 -5.15 -23.65 -13.08
C GLY A 464 -4.78 -24.60 -14.20
N TRP A 465 -5.79 -24.97 -14.96
CA TRP A 465 -5.73 -25.89 -16.07
C TRP A 465 -5.55 -25.14 -17.39
N MET A 466 -4.50 -25.42 -18.13
CA MET A 466 -4.26 -24.76 -19.41
C MET A 466 -5.18 -25.30 -20.50
N SER A 467 -5.89 -24.42 -21.19
CA SER A 467 -6.79 -24.74 -22.28
C SER A 467 -6.73 -23.68 -23.40
N GLY A 468 -7.22 -24.05 -24.57
CA GLY A 468 -7.52 -23.12 -25.66
C GLY A 468 -6.32 -22.40 -26.28
N HIS A 469 -5.19 -23.08 -26.50
CA HIS A 469 -4.02 -22.50 -27.15
C HIS A 469 -4.30 -22.21 -28.64
N THR A 470 -4.24 -20.94 -29.04
CA THR A 470 -4.43 -20.49 -30.43
C THR A 470 -3.32 -19.54 -30.85
N THR A 471 -2.85 -19.66 -32.09
CA THR A 471 -1.86 -18.72 -32.65
C THR A 471 -2.53 -17.88 -33.74
N VAL A 472 -2.42 -16.56 -33.63
CA VAL A 472 -2.94 -15.61 -34.61
C VAL A 472 -1.75 -14.90 -35.26
N THR A 473 -1.75 -14.83 -36.60
CA THR A 473 -0.78 -14.02 -37.33
C THR A 473 -1.24 -12.56 -37.28
N GLU A 474 -0.38 -11.68 -36.75
CA GLU A 474 -0.60 -10.25 -36.75
C GLU A 474 0.09 -9.56 -37.93
N GLU A 475 -0.10 -8.24 -38.08
CA GLU A 475 0.63 -7.44 -39.07
C GLU A 475 2.13 -7.57 -38.83
N PRO A 476 2.93 -7.67 -39.91
CA PRO A 476 4.37 -7.86 -39.79
C PRO A 476 5.02 -6.68 -39.04
N ILE A 477 5.95 -7.00 -38.17
CA ILE A 477 6.87 -6.05 -37.58
C ILE A 477 8.03 -5.88 -38.57
N TYR A 478 8.55 -4.68 -38.71
CA TYR A 478 9.71 -4.42 -39.58
C TYR A 478 10.97 -4.30 -38.70
N ASP A 479 12.06 -4.96 -39.15
CA ASP A 479 13.36 -4.81 -38.52
C ASP A 479 13.97 -3.41 -38.77
N ASP A 480 15.13 -3.11 -38.16
CA ASP A 480 15.82 -1.83 -38.35
C ASP A 480 16.26 -1.55 -39.80
N GLU A 481 16.27 -2.57 -40.65
CA GLU A 481 16.59 -2.55 -42.08
C GLU A 481 15.34 -2.44 -42.97
N GLY A 482 14.13 -2.49 -42.36
CA GLY A 482 12.85 -2.36 -43.04
C GLY A 482 12.33 -3.68 -43.66
N ASN A 483 12.89 -4.82 -43.26
CA ASN A 483 12.41 -6.12 -43.72
C ASN A 483 11.23 -6.62 -42.84
N PRO A 484 10.17 -7.17 -43.40
CA PRO A 484 9.03 -7.65 -42.64
C PRO A 484 9.39 -8.94 -41.88
N GLU A 485 9.27 -8.89 -40.55
CA GLU A 485 9.32 -10.08 -39.71
C GLU A 485 7.91 -10.62 -39.43
N LYS A 486 7.79 -11.95 -39.39
CA LYS A 486 6.53 -12.62 -39.08
C LYS A 486 6.18 -12.35 -37.62
N ASN A 487 5.06 -11.67 -37.39
CA ASN A 487 4.53 -11.40 -36.07
C ASN A 487 3.40 -12.37 -35.71
N TYR A 488 3.61 -13.16 -34.69
CA TYR A 488 2.62 -14.09 -34.18
C TYR A 488 2.26 -13.73 -32.76
N ARG A 489 0.97 -13.67 -32.45
CA ARG A 489 0.47 -13.66 -31.10
C ARG A 489 -0.20 -14.97 -30.77
N THR A 490 0.26 -15.63 -29.74
CA THR A 490 -0.37 -16.80 -29.18
C THR A 490 -1.28 -16.38 -28.03
N SER A 491 -2.46 -16.92 -28.00
CA SER A 491 -3.42 -16.74 -26.90
C SER A 491 -3.75 -18.09 -26.31
N TRP A 492 -3.90 -18.17 -25.01
CA TRP A 492 -4.33 -19.36 -24.31
C TRP A 492 -5.13 -19.01 -23.06
N SER A 493 -5.85 -19.96 -22.52
CA SER A 493 -6.70 -19.78 -21.35
C SER A 493 -6.20 -20.66 -20.21
N LEU A 494 -6.23 -20.10 -19.01
CA LEU A 494 -6.09 -20.80 -17.74
C LEU A 494 -7.48 -20.93 -17.12
N GLU A 495 -7.94 -22.15 -16.96
CA GLU A 495 -9.21 -22.43 -16.31
C GLU A 495 -8.97 -22.79 -14.84
N ASN A 496 -9.56 -22.00 -13.98
CA ASN A 496 -9.81 -22.27 -12.59
C ASN A 496 -11.29 -21.96 -12.33
N ARG A 497 -11.70 -21.36 -11.19
CA ARG A 497 -13.07 -20.87 -11.02
C ARG A 497 -13.45 -19.79 -12.07
N ASN A 498 -12.46 -19.16 -12.63
CA ASN A 498 -12.57 -18.16 -13.70
C ASN A 498 -11.81 -18.66 -14.92
N VAL A 499 -12.21 -18.20 -16.10
CA VAL A 499 -11.46 -18.42 -17.33
C VAL A 499 -10.64 -17.17 -17.60
N LEU A 500 -9.33 -17.27 -17.36
CA LEU A 500 -8.38 -16.19 -17.59
C LEU A 500 -7.73 -16.37 -18.96
N LYS A 501 -7.77 -15.30 -19.77
CA LYS A 501 -7.17 -15.26 -21.10
C LYS A 501 -5.84 -14.54 -21.05
N PHE A 502 -4.82 -15.15 -21.62
CA PHE A 502 -3.47 -14.61 -21.67
C PHE A 502 -3.01 -14.41 -23.11
N ASN A 503 -2.19 -13.40 -23.31
CA ASN A 503 -1.51 -13.11 -24.57
C ASN A 503 -0.02 -13.40 -24.45
N GLU A 504 0.59 -13.88 -25.53
CA GLU A 504 1.98 -14.27 -25.57
C GLU A 504 2.61 -13.88 -26.90
N ARG A 505 3.82 -13.35 -26.86
CA ARG A 505 4.62 -13.06 -28.07
C ARG A 505 5.70 -14.10 -28.34
N SER A 506 6.08 -14.94 -27.38
CA SER A 506 7.07 -16.00 -27.54
C SER A 506 6.96 -17.08 -26.48
N GLY A 507 6.81 -18.32 -26.89
CA GLY A 507 7.25 -19.59 -26.29
C GLY A 507 7.09 -19.84 -24.78
N TYR A 508 6.18 -19.18 -24.08
CA TYR A 508 5.78 -19.62 -22.74
C TYR A 508 4.83 -20.81 -22.89
N GLY A 509 5.37 -22.01 -22.71
CA GLY A 509 4.64 -23.19 -23.08
C GLY A 509 4.20 -24.02 -21.91
N GLY A 510 2.94 -24.39 -21.94
CA GLY A 510 2.37 -25.57 -21.35
C GLY A 510 1.62 -26.33 -22.45
N LYS A 511 1.25 -27.55 -22.19
CA LYS A 511 0.36 -28.31 -23.07
C LYS A 511 -1.07 -28.16 -22.58
N ASN A 512 -2.02 -28.12 -23.53
CA ASN A 512 -3.44 -28.20 -23.16
C ASN A 512 -3.66 -29.44 -22.27
N GLY A 513 -4.42 -29.24 -21.20
CA GLY A 513 -4.70 -30.30 -20.24
C GLY A 513 -3.65 -30.48 -19.14
N GLN A 514 -2.72 -29.54 -18.93
CA GLN A 514 -1.79 -29.53 -17.81
C GLN A 514 -2.19 -28.48 -16.77
N PHE A 515 -2.01 -28.80 -15.49
CA PHE A 515 -2.02 -27.81 -14.43
C PHE A 515 -0.69 -27.06 -14.46
N ILE A 516 -0.77 -25.74 -14.51
CA ILE A 516 0.38 -24.84 -14.51
C ILE A 516 0.13 -23.65 -13.59
N GLY A 517 1.20 -22.96 -13.20
CA GLY A 517 1.15 -21.59 -12.71
C GLY A 517 1.51 -20.64 -13.84
N ALA A 518 0.80 -19.53 -13.94
CA ALA A 518 1.07 -18.47 -14.90
C ALA A 518 1.15 -17.11 -14.22
N VAL A 519 2.12 -16.28 -14.59
CA VAL A 519 2.27 -14.90 -14.16
C VAL A 519 2.06 -14.01 -15.38
N ALA A 520 1.15 -13.04 -15.25
CA ALA A 520 0.90 -12.04 -16.27
C ALA A 520 1.17 -10.64 -15.73
N GLY A 521 1.75 -9.80 -16.60
CA GLY A 521 1.86 -8.36 -16.38
C GLY A 521 0.54 -7.65 -16.71
N LYS A 522 0.59 -6.33 -16.69
CA LYS A 522 -0.51 -5.51 -17.21
C LYS A 522 -0.82 -5.92 -18.66
N ASN A 523 -2.08 -5.79 -19.05
CA ASN A 523 -2.61 -6.22 -20.36
C ASN A 523 -2.65 -7.75 -20.59
N ASN A 524 -2.59 -8.55 -19.53
CA ASN A 524 -2.60 -10.02 -19.60
C ASN A 524 -1.48 -10.64 -20.46
N MET A 525 -0.37 -9.92 -20.62
CA MET A 525 0.84 -10.45 -21.27
C MET A 525 1.56 -11.39 -20.32
N ILE A 526 1.83 -12.62 -20.76
CA ILE A 526 2.56 -13.60 -19.95
C ILE A 526 3.99 -13.14 -19.71
N ILE A 527 4.37 -13.16 -18.43
CA ILE A 527 5.72 -12.91 -17.95
C ILE A 527 6.46 -14.23 -17.70
N SER A 528 5.78 -15.19 -17.08
CA SER A 528 6.37 -16.49 -16.74
C SER A 528 5.30 -17.57 -16.63
N THR A 529 5.71 -18.82 -16.81
CA THR A 529 4.92 -20.00 -16.48
C THR A 529 5.77 -20.98 -15.69
N VAL A 530 5.13 -21.74 -14.81
CA VAL A 530 5.76 -22.81 -14.04
C VAL A 530 4.99 -24.11 -14.20
N GLN A 531 5.72 -25.21 -14.42
CA GLN A 531 5.16 -26.55 -14.39
C GLN A 531 5.11 -27.06 -12.97
N LEU A 532 3.95 -27.56 -12.55
CA LEU A 532 3.74 -28.01 -11.18
C LEU A 532 4.17 -29.47 -11.01
N ASN A 533 4.72 -29.79 -9.87
CA ASN A 533 5.04 -31.17 -9.45
C ASN A 533 3.76 -31.86 -8.98
N GLU A 534 3.46 -33.03 -9.58
CA GLU A 534 2.27 -33.82 -9.25
C GLU A 534 2.58 -34.84 -8.15
N PHE A 535 1.74 -34.87 -7.11
CA PHE A 535 1.73 -35.85 -6.03
C PHE A 535 0.36 -36.53 -5.97
N GLN A 536 0.31 -37.82 -6.23
CA GLN A 536 -0.91 -38.61 -6.21
C GLN A 536 -1.12 -39.30 -4.85
N GLN A 537 -2.36 -39.69 -4.56
CA GLN A 537 -2.75 -40.45 -3.38
C GLN A 537 -2.45 -39.73 -2.03
N VAL A 538 -2.44 -38.42 -2.03
CA VAL A 538 -2.21 -37.59 -0.84
C VAL A 538 -3.41 -37.68 0.09
N SER A 539 -3.17 -37.83 1.38
CA SER A 539 -4.22 -37.89 2.41
C SER A 539 -4.59 -36.48 2.90
N PRO A 540 -5.85 -36.20 3.21
CA PRO A 540 -6.19 -34.98 3.96
C PRO A 540 -5.42 -34.81 5.28
N SER A 541 -4.97 -35.90 5.90
CA SER A 541 -4.17 -35.87 7.14
C SER A 541 -2.71 -35.41 6.91
N ASP A 542 -2.25 -35.29 5.68
CA ASP A 542 -0.92 -34.74 5.35
C ASP A 542 -0.93 -33.22 5.40
N PHE A 543 -2.14 -32.59 5.47
CA PHE A 543 -2.32 -31.16 5.67
C PHE A 543 -2.46 -30.83 7.15
N PHE A 544 -1.89 -29.70 7.54
CA PHE A 544 -2.03 -29.16 8.89
C PHE A 544 -2.06 -27.64 8.87
N GLU A 545 -2.67 -27.07 9.89
CA GLU A 545 -2.73 -25.62 10.08
C GLU A 545 -1.74 -25.20 11.17
N ARG A 546 -1.04 -24.11 10.91
CA ARG A 546 -0.19 -23.44 11.89
C ARG A 546 -0.31 -21.92 11.68
N GLU A 547 -0.65 -21.20 12.74
CA GLU A 547 -0.75 -19.73 12.73
C GLU A 547 -1.71 -19.19 11.66
N GLY A 548 -2.85 -19.88 11.47
CA GLY A 548 -3.87 -19.49 10.49
C GLY A 548 -3.55 -19.82 9.02
N ARG A 549 -2.43 -20.49 8.76
CA ARG A 549 -2.01 -20.90 7.43
C ARG A 549 -1.94 -22.42 7.29
N TYR A 550 -2.34 -22.94 6.14
CA TYR A 550 -2.25 -24.37 5.83
C TYR A 550 -0.90 -24.74 5.23
N TYR A 551 -0.42 -25.89 5.63
CA TYR A 551 0.78 -26.54 5.14
C TYR A 551 0.48 -27.98 4.77
N ILE A 552 1.33 -28.55 3.90
CA ILE A 552 1.27 -29.96 3.54
C ILE A 552 2.68 -30.57 3.67
N THR A 553 2.78 -31.78 4.24
CA THR A 553 4.04 -32.52 4.29
C THR A 553 4.02 -33.68 3.31
N LEU A 554 4.90 -33.63 2.32
CA LEU A 554 5.02 -34.65 1.27
C LEU A 554 6.46 -35.11 1.16
N LYS A 555 6.66 -36.43 1.25
CA LYS A 555 8.00 -37.05 1.16
C LYS A 555 9.05 -36.43 2.10
N GLY A 556 8.61 -36.00 3.29
CA GLY A 556 9.48 -35.41 4.31
C GLY A 556 9.79 -33.91 4.13
N ARG A 557 9.22 -33.27 3.12
CA ARG A 557 9.32 -31.83 2.90
C ARG A 557 7.96 -31.17 3.18
N THR A 558 7.97 -30.02 3.85
CA THR A 558 6.77 -29.23 4.14
C THR A 558 6.69 -28.08 3.15
N TYR A 559 5.50 -27.88 2.61
CA TYR A 559 5.17 -26.81 1.68
C TYR A 559 4.05 -25.97 2.26
N ALA A 560 4.11 -24.66 2.08
CA ALA A 560 2.99 -23.78 2.38
C ALA A 560 1.91 -23.91 1.30
N VAL A 561 0.64 -23.81 1.69
CA VAL A 561 -0.47 -23.76 0.74
C VAL A 561 -0.68 -22.30 0.32
N ALA A 562 -0.69 -22.04 -0.99
CA ALA A 562 -0.91 -20.72 -1.54
C ALA A 562 -2.31 -20.17 -1.17
N ASP A 563 -2.41 -18.89 -0.87
CA ASP A 563 -3.69 -18.21 -0.62
C ASP A 563 -4.64 -18.31 -1.82
N SER A 564 -4.08 -18.40 -3.04
CA SER A 564 -4.79 -18.58 -4.30
C SER A 564 -5.06 -20.05 -4.66
N VAL A 565 -4.95 -20.98 -3.71
CA VAL A 565 -5.15 -22.42 -3.97
C VAL A 565 -6.50 -22.68 -4.66
N GLU A 566 -6.47 -23.47 -5.72
CA GLU A 566 -7.64 -23.88 -6.48
C GLU A 566 -7.90 -25.37 -6.29
N CYS A 567 -9.16 -25.73 -6.15
CA CYS A 567 -9.59 -27.10 -5.91
C CYS A 567 -10.61 -27.56 -6.96
N TYR A 568 -10.37 -28.74 -7.56
CA TYR A 568 -11.18 -29.28 -8.64
C TYR A 568 -11.74 -30.68 -8.31
N LYS A 569 -13.01 -30.87 -8.60
CA LYS A 569 -13.72 -32.15 -8.40
C LYS A 569 -13.71 -32.94 -9.71
N THR A 570 -12.84 -33.92 -9.83
CA THR A 570 -12.72 -34.75 -11.05
C THR A 570 -13.99 -35.56 -11.37
N ALA A 571 -14.72 -35.98 -10.32
CA ALA A 571 -15.95 -36.78 -10.49
C ALA A 571 -17.13 -35.99 -11.10
N THR A 572 -17.19 -34.68 -10.88
CA THR A 572 -18.24 -33.78 -11.37
C THR A 572 -17.73 -32.76 -12.37
N GLU A 573 -16.46 -32.81 -12.71
CA GLU A 573 -15.78 -31.88 -13.65
C GLU A 573 -16.05 -30.39 -13.28
N SER A 574 -15.93 -30.06 -11.98
CA SER A 574 -16.27 -28.72 -11.49
C SER A 574 -15.28 -28.21 -10.44
N TRP A 575 -15.10 -26.92 -10.39
CA TRP A 575 -14.31 -26.26 -9.37
C TRP A 575 -15.09 -26.11 -8.06
N PHE A 576 -14.39 -26.06 -6.93
CA PHE A 576 -14.98 -25.64 -5.68
C PHE A 576 -15.27 -24.15 -5.74
N SER A 577 -16.47 -23.72 -5.27
CA SER A 577 -17.00 -22.37 -5.50
C SER A 577 -16.77 -21.38 -4.35
N GLN A 578 -16.15 -21.79 -3.24
CA GLN A 578 -15.90 -20.93 -2.09
C GLN A 578 -15.01 -19.73 -2.48
N GLU A 579 -15.27 -18.57 -1.87
CA GLU A 579 -14.61 -17.31 -2.26
C GLU A 579 -13.10 -17.32 -1.93
N THR A 580 -12.72 -17.76 -0.72
CA THR A 580 -11.31 -17.80 -0.34
C THR A 580 -10.66 -19.13 -0.68
N GLY A 581 -9.33 -19.12 -0.90
CA GLY A 581 -8.57 -20.36 -1.14
C GLY A 581 -8.61 -21.30 0.05
N MET A 582 -8.57 -20.77 1.26
CA MET A 582 -8.61 -21.56 2.48
C MET A 582 -9.95 -22.27 2.65
N ASP A 583 -11.07 -21.60 2.40
CA ASP A 583 -12.40 -22.23 2.43
C ASP A 583 -12.54 -23.31 1.34
N ARG A 584 -11.95 -23.09 0.14
CA ARG A 584 -11.90 -24.10 -0.91
C ARG A 584 -11.10 -25.32 -0.49
N LEU A 585 -9.95 -25.10 0.12
CA LEU A 585 -9.11 -26.18 0.64
C LEU A 585 -9.85 -26.99 1.69
N GLN A 586 -10.45 -26.36 2.69
CA GLN A 586 -11.22 -27.02 3.75
C GLN A 586 -12.36 -27.86 3.16
N ALA A 587 -13.12 -27.29 2.22
CA ALA A 587 -14.19 -28.02 1.54
C ALA A 587 -13.65 -29.22 0.73
N CYS A 588 -12.50 -29.07 0.09
CA CYS A 588 -11.84 -30.14 -0.65
C CYS A 588 -11.36 -31.26 0.27
N LEU A 589 -10.71 -30.92 1.39
CA LEU A 589 -10.22 -31.88 2.39
C LEU A 589 -11.37 -32.65 3.04
N ALA A 590 -12.52 -32.01 3.25
CA ALA A 590 -13.72 -32.66 3.77
C ALA A 590 -14.41 -33.57 2.73
N PHE A 591 -14.25 -33.27 1.45
CA PHE A 591 -14.94 -33.98 0.36
C PHE A 591 -14.24 -35.28 -0.04
N SER A 592 -12.91 -35.34 -0.04
CA SER A 592 -12.12 -36.43 -0.60
C SER A 592 -11.21 -37.10 0.41
N SER A 593 -11.15 -38.43 0.40
CA SER A 593 -10.22 -39.22 1.22
C SER A 593 -8.82 -39.35 0.58
N LYS A 594 -8.70 -39.10 -0.71
CA LYS A 594 -7.46 -39.11 -1.49
C LYS A 594 -7.46 -37.99 -2.50
N LEU A 595 -6.32 -37.28 -2.60
CA LEU A 595 -6.13 -36.11 -3.42
C LEU A 595 -4.96 -36.31 -4.38
N THR A 596 -5.01 -35.62 -5.52
CA THR A 596 -3.83 -35.31 -6.32
C THR A 596 -3.48 -33.85 -6.07
N VAL A 597 -2.26 -33.60 -5.63
CA VAL A 597 -1.79 -32.27 -5.27
C VAL A 597 -0.72 -31.82 -6.27
N TYR A 598 -0.83 -30.61 -6.72
CA TYR A 598 0.12 -29.97 -7.63
C TYR A 598 0.86 -28.87 -6.89
N ILE A 599 2.17 -28.93 -6.84
CA ILE A 599 3.03 -28.04 -6.07
C ILE A 599 3.98 -27.30 -6.99
N ASP A 600 4.10 -26.01 -6.78
CA ASP A 600 5.09 -25.15 -7.40
C ASP A 600 6.50 -25.57 -6.96
N PRO A 601 7.43 -25.83 -7.89
CA PRO A 601 8.80 -26.18 -7.53
C PRO A 601 9.62 -25.00 -6.97
N VAL A 602 9.09 -23.76 -7.05
CA VAL A 602 9.79 -22.53 -6.65
C VAL A 602 9.53 -22.19 -5.19
N GLY A 603 8.30 -22.39 -4.68
CA GLY A 603 7.96 -22.14 -3.28
C GLY A 603 8.58 -23.20 -2.34
N ASP A 604 9.26 -22.77 -1.29
CA ASP A 604 9.73 -23.65 -0.23
C ASP A 604 8.66 -23.96 0.80
#